data_d0f3381ea14e0cb12c4b7058362c10fc
#
_entry.id   d0f3381ea14e0cb12c4b7058362c10fc
#
_cell.length_a   1.000
_cell.length_b   1.000
_cell.length_c   1.000
_cell.angle_alpha   90.00
_cell.angle_beta   90.00
_cell.angle_gamma   90.00
#
_symmetry.space_group_name_H-M   'P 1'
#
loop_
_entity.id
_entity.type
_entity.pdbx_description
1 polymer ?
#
loop_
_entity_poly.entity_id
_entity_poly.type
_entity_poly.pdbx_seq_one_letter_code
_entity_poly.pdbx_strand_id
1 'polypeptide(L)'
;MRIVNKIEAKTPQMPRRKRVAAYARVSMESKRLQHSLSAQVSFYSSLIQSNPAWEYVGVYADNGITGTKAKAREEFNRMIADCEAGKIDVILTKSISRFARNTVDLLNTVRRLKELGVSVQFEKERIDSLTEDGELMLTLLASFAQEEVRSLSDNVKWGTRKRFEKGIPNGRFQIYGYRWEGDHLVIHEEEAKIVRLIYDNYMNGLSAETTEKQLAEMGVKSYKGQHFGNTSIRQILGNITYTGNLLFQKEYVADPISKKSRINRGELPQYFVENTHEAIIPMEVYQAVQAEKARRRELGALANWSINTSCFTSKIKCGRCGKSYQRSNRKGRKDPNANYTIW
;
A
#
# COMPACT_ATOMS: atom_id res chain seq x y z
N MET A 1 28.91 41.54 -60.03
CA MET A 1 29.05 40.05 -59.97
C MET A 1 27.75 39.45 -59.46
N ARG A 2 27.14 38.53 -60.21
CA ARG A 2 25.95 37.80 -59.76
C ARG A 2 26.41 36.51 -59.08
N ILE A 3 26.05 36.30 -57.83
CA ILE A 3 26.34 35.07 -57.08
C ILE A 3 25.19 34.08 -57.39
N VAL A 4 25.53 32.98 -58.05
CA VAL A 4 24.58 31.90 -58.33
C VAL A 4 24.80 30.78 -57.34
N ASN A 5 23.89 30.59 -56.43
CA ASN A 5 23.88 29.42 -55.52
C ASN A 5 23.05 28.31 -56.16
N LYS A 6 23.68 27.19 -56.47
CA LYS A 6 23.00 25.97 -56.95
C LYS A 6 22.32 25.33 -55.77
N ILE A 7 20.99 25.23 -55.80
CA ILE A 7 20.21 24.44 -54.84
C ILE A 7 20.07 23.05 -55.46
N GLU A 8 20.66 22.06 -54.82
CA GLU A 8 20.51 20.68 -55.26
C GLU A 8 19.07 20.19 -55.05
N ALA A 9 18.52 19.48 -56.04
CA ALA A 9 17.19 18.90 -55.95
C ALA A 9 17.16 17.85 -54.85
N LYS A 10 16.32 18.03 -53.83
CA LYS A 10 16.01 16.97 -52.85
C LYS A 10 15.27 15.88 -53.59
N THR A 11 15.93 14.74 -53.81
CA THR A 11 15.25 13.52 -54.30
C THR A 11 14.12 13.19 -53.33
N PRO A 12 12.90 13.01 -53.82
CA PRO A 12 11.78 12.59 -52.98
C PRO A 12 12.15 11.27 -52.34
N GLN A 13 12.36 11.27 -51.02
CA GLN A 13 12.51 10.00 -50.29
C GLN A 13 11.15 9.27 -50.37
N MET A 14 11.12 8.08 -50.96
CA MET A 14 9.96 7.23 -50.91
C MET A 14 9.54 7.04 -49.47
N PRO A 15 8.28 7.29 -49.11
CA PRO A 15 7.85 7.09 -47.73
C PRO A 15 8.10 5.65 -47.30
N ARG A 16 8.86 5.49 -46.22
CA ARG A 16 9.15 4.17 -45.66
C ARG A 16 7.84 3.45 -45.34
N ARG A 17 7.70 2.20 -45.76
CA ARG A 17 6.55 1.37 -45.39
C ARG A 17 6.44 1.28 -43.88
N LYS A 18 5.24 1.41 -43.33
CA LYS A 18 4.99 1.24 -41.89
C LYS A 18 5.06 -0.25 -41.55
N ARG A 19 5.83 -0.61 -40.54
CA ARG A 19 5.92 -1.98 -40.02
C ARG A 19 4.70 -2.29 -39.17
N VAL A 20 3.84 -3.19 -39.64
CA VAL A 20 2.55 -3.42 -39.03
C VAL A 20 2.50 -4.84 -38.45
N ALA A 21 2.08 -4.91 -37.20
CA ALA A 21 1.78 -6.15 -36.49
C ALA A 21 0.29 -6.19 -36.12
N ALA A 22 -0.23 -7.38 -35.86
CA ALA A 22 -1.57 -7.51 -35.29
C ALA A 22 -1.54 -8.23 -33.95
N TYR A 23 -2.48 -7.89 -33.06
CA TYR A 23 -2.70 -8.61 -31.82
C TYR A 23 -4.08 -9.24 -31.77
N ALA A 24 -4.13 -10.55 -31.55
CA ALA A 24 -5.36 -11.31 -31.44
C ALA A 24 -5.46 -12.01 -30.08
N ARG A 25 -6.67 -12.01 -29.48
CA ARG A 25 -6.95 -12.76 -28.26
C ARG A 25 -8.34 -13.38 -28.30
N VAL A 26 -8.45 -14.66 -27.99
CA VAL A 26 -9.72 -15.37 -27.81
C VAL A 26 -9.98 -15.66 -26.35
N SER A 27 -11.27 -15.63 -25.93
CA SER A 27 -11.70 -16.10 -24.60
C SER A 27 -11.89 -17.61 -24.65
N MET A 28 -11.53 -18.32 -23.57
CA MET A 28 -11.40 -19.79 -23.46
C MET A 28 -12.61 -20.66 -23.83
N GLU A 29 -12.30 -21.91 -24.17
CA GLU A 29 -12.95 -23.20 -23.85
C GLU A 29 -13.85 -23.89 -24.90
N SER A 30 -13.65 -23.73 -26.19
CA SER A 30 -14.15 -24.74 -27.09
C SER A 30 -13.27 -24.93 -28.35
N LYS A 31 -13.26 -26.12 -28.93
CA LYS A 31 -12.61 -26.38 -30.22
C LYS A 31 -13.05 -25.39 -31.33
N ARG A 32 -14.26 -24.84 -31.24
CA ARG A 32 -14.74 -23.75 -32.09
C ARG A 32 -13.93 -22.46 -32.01
N LEU A 33 -13.31 -22.16 -30.86
CA LEU A 33 -12.53 -20.93 -30.63
C LEU A 33 -11.09 -21.01 -31.13
N GLN A 34 -10.51 -22.24 -31.22
CA GLN A 34 -9.24 -22.43 -31.90
C GLN A 34 -9.35 -22.13 -33.40
N HIS A 35 -10.46 -22.53 -34.03
CA HIS A 35 -10.78 -22.10 -35.40
C HIS A 35 -10.96 -20.59 -35.53
N SER A 36 -11.51 -19.94 -34.51
CA SER A 36 -11.65 -18.48 -34.48
C SER A 36 -10.30 -17.76 -34.38
N LEU A 37 -9.32 -18.31 -33.65
CA LEU A 37 -8.00 -17.70 -33.54
C LEU A 37 -7.21 -17.83 -34.85
N SER A 38 -7.20 -19.01 -35.44
CA SER A 38 -6.54 -19.26 -36.75
C SER A 38 -7.16 -18.39 -37.84
N ALA A 39 -8.48 -18.24 -37.84
CA ALA A 39 -9.18 -17.33 -38.77
C ALA A 39 -8.77 -15.87 -38.57
N GLN A 40 -8.63 -15.39 -37.31
CA GLN A 40 -8.15 -14.03 -37.04
C GLN A 40 -6.70 -13.84 -37.49
N VAL A 41 -5.82 -14.81 -37.22
CA VAL A 41 -4.42 -14.78 -37.68
C VAL A 41 -4.34 -14.69 -39.20
N SER A 42 -5.08 -15.53 -39.90
CA SER A 42 -5.15 -15.50 -41.36
C SER A 42 -5.70 -14.20 -41.90
N PHE A 43 -6.78 -13.69 -41.31
CA PHE A 43 -7.38 -12.43 -41.67
C PHE A 43 -6.39 -11.24 -41.54
N TYR A 44 -5.74 -11.08 -40.39
CA TYR A 44 -4.78 -10.00 -40.19
C TYR A 44 -3.55 -10.13 -41.07
N SER A 45 -3.05 -11.36 -41.27
CA SER A 45 -1.93 -11.60 -42.18
C SER A 45 -2.26 -11.17 -43.60
N SER A 46 -3.44 -11.55 -44.12
CA SER A 46 -3.91 -11.15 -45.44
C SER A 46 -4.15 -9.64 -45.52
N LEU A 47 -4.78 -9.05 -44.52
CA LEU A 47 -5.07 -7.61 -44.47
C LEU A 47 -3.79 -6.77 -44.53
N ILE A 48 -2.77 -7.13 -43.73
CA ILE A 48 -1.52 -6.37 -43.69
C ILE A 48 -0.75 -6.55 -45.02
N GLN A 49 -0.68 -7.77 -45.54
CA GLN A 49 0.06 -8.08 -46.77
C GLN A 49 -0.58 -7.49 -48.01
N SER A 50 -1.90 -7.28 -48.03
CA SER A 50 -2.61 -6.65 -49.15
C SER A 50 -2.39 -5.17 -49.25
N ASN A 51 -1.91 -4.50 -48.22
CA ASN A 51 -1.68 -3.06 -48.21
C ASN A 51 -0.23 -2.73 -48.63
N PRO A 52 -0.03 -2.09 -49.79
CA PRO A 52 1.32 -1.80 -50.32
C PRO A 52 2.12 -0.80 -49.47
N ALA A 53 1.45 -0.01 -48.61
CA ALA A 53 2.10 0.94 -47.70
C ALA A 53 2.59 0.29 -46.42
N TRP A 54 2.27 -1.00 -46.19
CA TRP A 54 2.60 -1.72 -44.97
C TRP A 54 3.67 -2.79 -45.21
N GLU A 55 4.47 -3.01 -44.18
CA GLU A 55 5.43 -4.11 -44.08
C GLU A 55 4.91 -5.06 -42.98
N TYR A 56 4.72 -6.32 -43.34
CA TYR A 56 4.21 -7.34 -42.43
C TYR A 56 5.28 -7.77 -41.42
N VAL A 57 5.04 -7.56 -40.13
CA VAL A 57 5.91 -8.00 -39.04
C VAL A 57 5.47 -9.33 -38.47
N GLY A 58 4.18 -9.49 -38.19
CA GLY A 58 3.63 -10.73 -37.63
C GLY A 58 2.27 -10.54 -36.95
N VAL A 59 1.68 -11.66 -36.54
CA VAL A 59 0.46 -11.67 -35.70
C VAL A 59 0.81 -12.33 -34.37
N TYR A 60 0.65 -11.57 -33.29
CA TYR A 60 0.82 -12.04 -31.92
C TYR A 60 -0.53 -12.53 -31.40
N ALA A 61 -0.61 -13.78 -30.96
CA ALA A 61 -1.88 -14.39 -30.64
C ALA A 61 -1.83 -15.14 -29.31
N ASP A 62 -2.59 -14.63 -28.32
CA ASP A 62 -2.71 -15.26 -27.00
C ASP A 62 -4.01 -16.07 -26.90
N ASN A 63 -3.88 -17.32 -26.46
CA ASN A 63 -5.02 -18.11 -26.03
C ASN A 63 -5.47 -17.64 -24.64
N GLY A 64 -6.75 -17.25 -24.51
CA GLY A 64 -7.32 -16.79 -23.25
C GLY A 64 -7.29 -17.91 -22.20
N ILE A 65 -6.45 -17.81 -21.20
CA ILE A 65 -6.47 -18.65 -20.00
C ILE A 65 -7.24 -17.94 -18.90
N THR A 66 -8.23 -18.61 -18.31
CA THR A 66 -8.91 -18.17 -17.10
C THR A 66 -7.95 -18.28 -15.91
N GLY A 67 -7.64 -17.18 -15.24
CA GLY A 67 -6.85 -17.21 -14.01
C GLY A 67 -5.98 -15.97 -13.79
N THR A 68 -5.96 -15.54 -12.56
CA THR A 68 -5.32 -14.35 -12.00
C THR A 68 -3.78 -14.30 -12.07
N LYS A 69 -3.11 -15.17 -12.82
CA LYS A 69 -1.65 -15.21 -12.87
C LYS A 69 -1.09 -14.52 -14.11
N ALA A 70 -0.12 -13.66 -13.90
CA ALA A 70 0.59 -12.82 -14.88
C ALA A 70 1.26 -13.57 -16.04
N LYS A 71 1.34 -14.90 -15.99
CA LYS A 71 1.96 -15.76 -17.02
C LYS A 71 1.18 -15.91 -18.33
N ALA A 72 0.01 -15.32 -18.47
CA ALA A 72 -0.97 -15.68 -19.51
C ALA A 72 -0.98 -14.78 -20.76
N ARG A 73 0.05 -13.95 -21.02
CA ARG A 73 0.12 -13.06 -22.20
C ARG A 73 1.54 -13.00 -22.76
N GLU A 74 2.10 -14.16 -23.04
CA GLU A 74 3.48 -14.26 -23.53
C GLU A 74 3.65 -13.56 -24.88
N GLU A 75 2.70 -13.74 -25.80
CA GLU A 75 2.74 -13.10 -27.11
C GLU A 75 2.49 -11.58 -27.03
N PHE A 76 1.63 -11.13 -26.14
CA PHE A 76 1.47 -9.69 -25.90
C PHE A 76 2.75 -9.05 -25.38
N ASN A 77 3.40 -9.68 -24.41
CA ASN A 77 4.65 -9.16 -23.84
C ASN A 77 5.77 -9.17 -24.89
N ARG A 78 5.83 -10.19 -25.74
CA ARG A 78 6.75 -10.26 -26.87
C ARG A 78 6.49 -9.13 -27.86
N MET A 79 5.23 -8.86 -28.19
CA MET A 79 4.86 -7.72 -29.04
C MET A 79 5.32 -6.39 -28.47
N ILE A 80 5.12 -6.16 -27.16
CA ILE A 80 5.58 -4.94 -26.50
C ILE A 80 7.11 -4.81 -26.55
N ALA A 81 7.85 -5.90 -26.31
CA ALA A 81 9.30 -5.91 -26.43
C ALA A 81 9.78 -5.60 -27.87
N ASP A 82 9.09 -6.10 -28.87
CA ASP A 82 9.39 -5.79 -30.29
C ASP A 82 9.05 -4.32 -30.64
N CYS A 83 8.02 -3.73 -30.01
CA CYS A 83 7.75 -2.28 -30.11
C CYS A 83 8.91 -1.47 -29.50
N GLU A 84 9.39 -1.85 -28.33
CA GLU A 84 10.53 -1.20 -27.66
C GLU A 84 11.83 -1.34 -28.43
N ALA A 85 12.02 -2.45 -29.11
CA ALA A 85 13.12 -2.66 -30.04
C ALA A 85 12.96 -1.89 -31.37
N GLY A 86 11.90 -1.10 -31.51
CA GLY A 86 11.62 -0.30 -32.71
C GLY A 86 11.33 -1.14 -33.94
N LYS A 87 10.76 -2.34 -33.82
CA LYS A 87 10.43 -3.21 -34.96
C LYS A 87 9.01 -3.05 -35.45
N ILE A 88 8.14 -2.37 -34.71
CA ILE A 88 6.71 -2.20 -35.01
C ILE A 88 6.38 -0.71 -34.98
N ASP A 89 5.67 -0.23 -35.98
CA ASP A 89 5.17 1.13 -36.07
C ASP A 89 3.65 1.21 -35.81
N VAL A 90 2.91 0.12 -36.15
CA VAL A 90 1.45 0.05 -36.00
C VAL A 90 1.03 -1.31 -35.48
N ILE A 91 0.13 -1.33 -34.52
CA ILE A 91 -0.54 -2.52 -34.01
C ILE A 91 -2.02 -2.48 -34.41
N LEU A 92 -2.49 -3.51 -35.09
CA LEU A 92 -3.91 -3.72 -35.38
C LEU A 92 -4.52 -4.64 -34.34
N THR A 93 -5.69 -4.31 -33.82
CA THR A 93 -6.43 -5.17 -32.89
C THR A 93 -7.94 -5.02 -33.09
N LYS A 94 -8.69 -6.08 -32.84
CA LYS A 94 -10.13 -6.12 -33.08
C LYS A 94 -10.91 -5.12 -32.23
N SER A 95 -10.52 -4.96 -30.96
CA SER A 95 -11.21 -4.08 -30.02
C SER A 95 -10.38 -3.80 -28.77
N ILE A 96 -10.72 -2.75 -28.06
CA ILE A 96 -10.17 -2.39 -26.76
C ILE A 96 -10.22 -3.56 -25.76
N SER A 97 -11.35 -4.26 -25.68
CA SER A 97 -11.54 -5.40 -24.77
C SER A 97 -10.68 -6.61 -25.09
N ARG A 98 -10.17 -6.71 -26.33
CA ARG A 98 -9.21 -7.77 -26.74
C ARG A 98 -7.77 -7.36 -26.46
N PHE A 99 -7.47 -6.08 -26.55
CA PHE A 99 -6.15 -5.53 -26.32
C PHE A 99 -5.77 -5.50 -24.84
N ALA A 100 -6.67 -5.04 -23.96
CA ALA A 100 -6.44 -4.89 -22.55
C ALA A 100 -7.38 -5.72 -21.68
N ARG A 101 -7.00 -5.95 -20.41
CA ARG A 101 -7.82 -6.66 -19.39
C ARG A 101 -8.76 -5.71 -18.65
N ASN A 102 -8.31 -4.51 -18.42
CA ASN A 102 -9.04 -3.45 -17.76
C ASN A 102 -8.61 -2.08 -18.33
N THR A 103 -9.32 -1.04 -17.96
CA THR A 103 -9.10 0.32 -18.45
C THR A 103 -7.74 0.89 -18.04
N VAL A 104 -7.23 0.53 -16.86
CA VAL A 104 -5.92 1.00 -16.37
C VAL A 104 -4.78 0.39 -17.19
N ASP A 105 -4.84 -0.93 -17.45
CA ASP A 105 -3.86 -1.62 -18.29
C ASP A 105 -3.84 -1.05 -19.70
N LEU A 106 -5.04 -0.77 -20.27
CA LEU A 106 -5.17 -0.13 -21.58
C LEU A 106 -4.41 1.18 -21.62
N LEU A 107 -4.73 2.09 -20.71
CA LEU A 107 -4.17 3.43 -20.64
C LEU A 107 -2.65 3.43 -20.51
N ASN A 108 -2.13 2.62 -19.58
CA ASN A 108 -0.70 2.53 -19.36
C ASN A 108 0.02 1.99 -20.59
N THR A 109 -0.53 0.94 -21.21
CA THR A 109 0.07 0.32 -22.39
C THR A 109 0.04 1.25 -23.60
N VAL A 110 -1.11 1.89 -23.89
CA VAL A 110 -1.24 2.78 -25.05
C VAL A 110 -0.38 4.02 -24.88
N ARG A 111 -0.30 4.61 -23.67
CA ARG A 111 0.61 5.73 -23.40
C ARG A 111 2.07 5.37 -23.65
N ARG A 112 2.51 4.21 -23.14
CA ARG A 112 3.87 3.72 -23.38
C ARG A 112 4.16 3.51 -24.87
N LEU A 113 3.21 2.93 -25.63
CA LEU A 113 3.35 2.76 -27.06
C LEU A 113 3.37 4.10 -27.81
N LYS A 114 2.57 5.07 -27.39
CA LYS A 114 2.58 6.44 -27.92
C LYS A 114 3.91 7.15 -27.72
N GLU A 115 4.53 6.99 -26.55
CA GLU A 115 5.88 7.52 -26.26
C GLU A 115 6.95 6.91 -27.18
N LEU A 116 6.76 5.66 -27.62
CA LEU A 116 7.59 4.98 -28.61
C LEU A 116 7.24 5.33 -30.06
N GLY A 117 6.20 6.15 -30.30
CA GLY A 117 5.71 6.48 -31.65
C GLY A 117 4.93 5.36 -32.32
N VAL A 118 4.49 4.32 -31.54
CA VAL A 118 3.73 3.19 -32.07
C VAL A 118 2.24 3.49 -31.98
N SER A 119 1.52 3.38 -33.12
CA SER A 119 0.07 3.53 -33.20
C SER A 119 -0.62 2.21 -32.85
N VAL A 120 -1.72 2.29 -32.08
CA VAL A 120 -2.65 1.17 -31.87
C VAL A 120 -3.99 1.48 -32.52
N GLN A 121 -4.40 0.65 -33.47
CA GLN A 121 -5.67 0.81 -34.19
C GLN A 121 -6.69 -0.22 -33.70
N PHE A 122 -7.80 0.28 -33.16
CA PHE A 122 -8.92 -0.51 -32.68
C PHE A 122 -10.02 -0.55 -33.77
N GLU A 123 -10.11 -1.68 -34.46
CA GLU A 123 -11.03 -1.79 -35.63
C GLU A 123 -12.48 -1.57 -35.27
N LYS A 124 -12.96 -2.23 -34.19
CA LYS A 124 -14.38 -2.15 -33.80
C LYS A 124 -14.79 -0.72 -33.43
N GLU A 125 -13.92 -0.05 -32.68
CA GLU A 125 -14.13 1.31 -32.20
C GLU A 125 -13.75 2.36 -33.26
N ARG A 126 -13.04 1.97 -34.33
CA ARG A 126 -12.50 2.83 -35.39
C ARG A 126 -11.63 3.96 -34.87
N ILE A 127 -10.77 3.63 -33.92
CA ILE A 127 -9.91 4.60 -33.23
C ILE A 127 -8.44 4.25 -33.51
N ASP A 128 -7.63 5.26 -33.79
CA ASP A 128 -6.18 5.20 -33.82
C ASP A 128 -5.63 6.00 -32.62
N SER A 129 -4.78 5.37 -31.81
CA SER A 129 -4.26 5.95 -30.57
C SER A 129 -3.41 7.21 -30.75
N LEU A 130 -2.89 7.47 -31.95
CA LEU A 130 -2.07 8.65 -32.25
C LEU A 130 -2.88 9.82 -32.80
N THR A 131 -4.16 9.63 -33.13
CA THR A 131 -5.04 10.70 -33.61
C THR A 131 -5.62 11.54 -32.47
N GLU A 132 -6.20 12.70 -32.79
CA GLU A 132 -6.91 13.55 -31.83
C GLU A 132 -8.09 12.83 -31.19
N ASP A 133 -8.84 12.07 -31.98
CA ASP A 133 -9.93 11.22 -31.48
C ASP A 133 -9.45 10.15 -30.52
N GLY A 134 -8.27 9.56 -30.78
CA GLY A 134 -7.60 8.63 -29.89
C GLY A 134 -7.24 9.27 -28.56
N GLU A 135 -6.71 10.49 -28.58
CA GLU A 135 -6.36 11.24 -27.35
C GLU A 135 -7.61 11.57 -26.52
N LEU A 136 -8.66 12.04 -27.16
CA LEU A 136 -9.94 12.31 -26.49
C LEU A 136 -10.49 11.05 -25.84
N MET A 137 -10.49 9.92 -26.57
CA MET A 137 -10.95 8.64 -26.05
C MET A 137 -10.11 8.14 -24.87
N LEU A 138 -8.78 8.25 -24.93
CA LEU A 138 -7.90 7.92 -23.83
C LEU A 138 -8.17 8.77 -22.60
N THR A 139 -8.47 10.06 -22.77
CA THR A 139 -8.81 10.97 -21.68
C THR A 139 -10.13 10.58 -21.01
N LEU A 140 -11.15 10.26 -21.80
CA LEU A 140 -12.44 9.77 -21.29
C LEU A 140 -12.28 8.45 -20.54
N LEU A 141 -11.56 7.49 -21.11
CA LEU A 141 -11.28 6.20 -20.45
C LEU A 141 -10.50 6.37 -19.16
N ALA A 142 -9.56 7.32 -19.10
CA ALA A 142 -8.83 7.64 -17.87
C ALA A 142 -9.77 8.14 -16.78
N SER A 143 -10.72 8.99 -17.13
CA SER A 143 -11.71 9.51 -16.19
C SER A 143 -12.62 8.40 -15.67
N PHE A 144 -13.09 7.51 -16.53
CA PHE A 144 -13.89 6.34 -16.14
C PHE A 144 -13.11 5.38 -15.24
N ALA A 145 -11.84 5.11 -15.56
CA ALA A 145 -11.00 4.25 -14.74
C ALA A 145 -10.78 4.81 -13.33
N GLN A 146 -10.58 6.12 -13.19
CA GLN A 146 -10.47 6.79 -11.90
C GLN A 146 -11.77 6.68 -11.09
N GLU A 147 -12.92 6.88 -11.75
CA GLU A 147 -14.22 6.78 -11.09
C GLU A 147 -14.54 5.35 -10.64
N GLU A 148 -14.20 4.35 -11.46
CA GLU A 148 -14.32 2.93 -11.07
C GLU A 148 -13.50 2.60 -9.82
N VAL A 149 -12.25 3.06 -9.76
CA VAL A 149 -11.39 2.87 -8.57
C VAL A 149 -11.98 3.54 -7.34
N ARG A 150 -12.55 4.74 -7.47
CA ARG A 150 -13.23 5.44 -6.37
C ARG A 150 -14.46 4.68 -5.91
N SER A 151 -15.32 4.28 -6.81
CA SER A 151 -16.55 3.53 -6.53
C SER A 151 -16.25 2.21 -5.81
N LEU A 152 -15.28 1.44 -6.29
CA LEU A 152 -14.83 0.21 -5.63
C LEU A 152 -14.31 0.48 -4.21
N SER A 153 -13.50 1.53 -4.05
CA SER A 153 -12.99 1.93 -2.74
C SER A 153 -14.11 2.32 -1.77
N ASP A 154 -15.09 3.07 -2.23
CA ASP A 154 -16.21 3.52 -1.39
C ASP A 154 -17.12 2.36 -1.01
N ASN A 155 -17.34 1.40 -1.90
CA ASN A 155 -18.06 0.16 -1.60
C ASN A 155 -17.33 -0.67 -0.52
N VAL A 156 -16.00 -0.81 -0.60
CA VAL A 156 -15.19 -1.49 0.41
C VAL A 156 -15.25 -0.76 1.74
N LYS A 157 -15.12 0.57 1.74
CA LYS A 157 -15.23 1.41 2.95
C LYS A 157 -16.61 1.27 3.58
N TRP A 158 -17.68 1.31 2.79
CA TRP A 158 -19.03 1.12 3.28
C TRP A 158 -19.22 -0.26 3.92
N GLY A 159 -18.81 -1.33 3.22
CA GLY A 159 -18.88 -2.69 3.76
C GLY A 159 -18.08 -2.88 5.05
N THR A 160 -16.91 -2.23 5.16
CA THR A 160 -16.09 -2.22 6.37
C THR A 160 -16.81 -1.51 7.53
N ARG A 161 -17.39 -0.31 7.28
CA ARG A 161 -18.17 0.41 8.29
C ARG A 161 -19.37 -0.39 8.79
N LYS A 162 -20.09 -1.06 7.88
CA LYS A 162 -21.22 -1.92 8.25
C LYS A 162 -20.80 -3.10 9.13
N ARG A 163 -19.61 -3.65 8.97
CA ARG A 163 -19.05 -4.65 9.89
C ARG A 163 -18.73 -4.04 11.25
N PHE A 164 -18.10 -2.87 11.28
CA PHE A 164 -17.78 -2.17 12.52
C PHE A 164 -19.02 -1.78 13.33
N GLU A 165 -20.09 -1.33 12.67
CA GLU A 165 -21.40 -1.07 13.29
C GLU A 165 -21.99 -2.32 13.97
N LYS A 166 -21.67 -3.51 13.45
CA LYS A 166 -22.08 -4.79 14.03
C LYS A 166 -21.09 -5.36 15.04
N GLY A 167 -20.02 -4.63 15.37
CA GLY A 167 -18.97 -5.11 16.26
C GLY A 167 -18.04 -6.16 15.65
N ILE A 168 -18.05 -6.34 14.33
CA ILE A 168 -17.28 -7.37 13.64
C ILE A 168 -15.99 -6.74 13.10
N PRO A 169 -14.79 -7.30 13.40
CA PRO A 169 -13.52 -6.81 12.88
C PRO A 169 -13.38 -7.04 11.36
N ASN A 170 -12.55 -6.25 10.72
CA ASN A 170 -12.31 -6.37 9.26
C ASN A 170 -11.34 -7.50 8.88
N GLY A 171 -11.14 -8.45 9.75
CA GLY A 171 -10.27 -9.61 9.60
C GLY A 171 -9.61 -9.97 10.91
N ARG A 172 -8.97 -11.14 10.93
CA ARG A 172 -8.21 -11.59 12.09
C ARG A 172 -6.89 -10.83 12.15
N PHE A 173 -6.65 -10.12 13.23
CA PHE A 173 -5.39 -9.43 13.50
C PHE A 173 -4.59 -10.18 14.55
N GLN A 174 -3.27 -10.05 14.51
CA GLN A 174 -2.38 -10.64 15.50
C GLN A 174 -2.15 -9.64 16.63
N ILE A 175 -2.33 -10.11 17.86
CA ILE A 175 -2.04 -9.36 19.07
C ILE A 175 -1.32 -10.28 20.08
N TYR A 176 -0.25 -9.79 20.68
CA TYR A 176 0.52 -10.52 21.67
C TYR A 176 -0.32 -10.70 22.93
N GLY A 177 -0.36 -11.89 23.48
CA GLY A 177 -1.23 -12.23 24.62
C GLY A 177 -2.56 -12.88 24.26
N TYR A 178 -2.93 -12.86 22.99
CA TYR A 178 -4.18 -13.47 22.51
C TYR A 178 -3.99 -14.35 21.28
N ARG A 179 -4.90 -15.31 21.10
CA ARG A 179 -5.04 -16.14 19.90
C ARG A 179 -6.49 -16.14 19.43
N TRP A 180 -6.69 -16.28 18.13
CA TRP A 180 -8.03 -16.46 17.56
C TRP A 180 -8.45 -17.92 17.63
N GLU A 181 -9.55 -18.19 18.33
CA GLU A 181 -10.27 -19.45 18.28
C GLU A 181 -11.65 -19.21 17.69
N GLY A 182 -11.90 -19.73 16.46
CA GLY A 182 -13.08 -19.32 15.70
C GLY A 182 -13.10 -17.80 15.47
N ASP A 183 -14.14 -17.14 15.96
CA ASP A 183 -14.34 -15.69 15.84
C ASP A 183 -14.07 -14.92 17.16
N HIS A 184 -13.48 -15.59 18.16
CA HIS A 184 -13.20 -15.01 19.47
C HIS A 184 -11.69 -14.95 19.74
N LEU A 185 -11.28 -13.94 20.51
CA LEU A 185 -9.93 -13.85 21.06
C LEU A 185 -9.89 -14.60 22.40
N VAL A 186 -8.94 -15.53 22.52
CA VAL A 186 -8.70 -16.31 23.74
C VAL A 186 -7.32 -15.96 24.29
N ILE A 187 -7.18 -15.87 25.61
CA ILE A 187 -5.93 -15.53 26.27
C ILE A 187 -4.88 -16.64 26.04
N HIS A 188 -3.69 -16.23 25.63
CA HIS A 188 -2.51 -17.08 25.63
C HIS A 188 -1.68 -16.77 26.89
N GLU A 189 -1.84 -17.60 27.92
CA GLU A 189 -1.34 -17.30 29.29
C GLU A 189 0.12 -16.94 29.38
N GLU A 190 1.00 -17.63 28.65
CA GLU A 190 2.44 -17.31 28.69
C GLU A 190 2.74 -15.89 28.21
N GLU A 191 2.06 -15.45 27.14
CA GLU A 191 2.21 -14.10 26.62
C GLU A 191 1.45 -13.08 27.48
N ALA A 192 0.33 -13.46 28.05
CA ALA A 192 -0.46 -12.60 28.93
C ALA A 192 0.31 -12.22 30.21
N LYS A 193 1.10 -13.15 30.76
CA LYS A 193 2.02 -12.85 31.88
C LYS A 193 2.99 -11.73 31.53
N ILE A 194 3.51 -11.73 30.30
CA ILE A 194 4.42 -10.68 29.83
C ILE A 194 3.69 -9.34 29.64
N VAL A 195 2.46 -9.37 29.13
CA VAL A 195 1.63 -8.16 29.02
C VAL A 195 1.38 -7.56 30.42
N ARG A 196 0.99 -8.37 31.39
CA ARG A 196 0.80 -7.92 32.79
C ARG A 196 2.08 -7.33 33.36
N LEU A 197 3.24 -7.99 33.18
CA LEU A 197 4.55 -7.48 33.58
C LEU A 197 4.88 -6.11 32.96
N ILE A 198 4.58 -5.89 31.70
CA ILE A 198 4.79 -4.61 31.02
C ILE A 198 3.96 -3.49 31.68
N TYR A 199 2.69 -3.80 32.01
CA TYR A 199 1.80 -2.84 32.69
C TYR A 199 2.27 -2.56 34.13
N ASP A 200 2.64 -3.60 34.89
CA ASP A 200 3.16 -3.48 36.25
C ASP A 200 4.46 -2.64 36.29
N ASN A 201 5.38 -2.92 35.39
CA ASN A 201 6.61 -2.14 35.26
C ASN A 201 6.33 -0.65 35.04
N TYR A 202 5.39 -0.36 34.13
CA TYR A 202 5.05 1.02 33.83
C TYR A 202 4.38 1.72 35.01
N MET A 203 3.48 1.05 35.74
CA MET A 203 2.84 1.58 36.96
C MET A 203 3.85 1.77 38.09
N ASN A 204 4.87 0.91 38.19
CA ASN A 204 5.98 1.05 39.14
C ASN A 204 7.01 2.12 38.73
N GLY A 205 6.74 2.87 37.64
CA GLY A 205 7.58 4.00 37.22
C GLY A 205 8.74 3.61 36.29
N LEU A 206 8.89 2.34 35.92
CA LEU A 206 9.93 1.90 35.00
C LEU A 206 9.67 2.48 33.58
N SER A 207 10.76 2.77 32.88
CA SER A 207 10.68 3.23 31.49
C SER A 207 10.45 2.05 30.54
N ALA A 208 9.91 2.33 29.35
CA ALA A 208 9.78 1.31 28.32
C ALA A 208 11.14 0.73 27.90
N GLU A 209 12.22 1.51 27.99
CA GLU A 209 13.59 1.07 27.71
C GLU A 209 14.11 0.11 28.79
N THR A 210 13.81 0.39 30.05
CA THR A 210 14.18 -0.52 31.16
C THR A 210 13.42 -1.85 31.03
N THR A 211 12.13 -1.79 30.70
CA THR A 211 11.32 -2.98 30.45
C THR A 211 11.83 -3.78 29.26
N GLU A 212 12.27 -3.11 28.18
CA GLU A 212 12.90 -3.75 27.01
C GLU A 212 14.13 -4.56 27.41
N LYS A 213 15.04 -3.99 28.23
CA LYS A 213 16.23 -4.68 28.73
C LYS A 213 15.86 -5.89 29.58
N GLN A 214 14.92 -5.74 30.49
CA GLN A 214 14.43 -6.83 31.34
C GLN A 214 13.84 -7.98 30.49
N LEU A 215 13.02 -7.68 29.49
CA LEU A 215 12.46 -8.70 28.61
C LEU A 215 13.53 -9.39 27.76
N ALA A 216 14.58 -8.68 27.35
CA ALA A 216 15.70 -9.23 26.62
C ALA A 216 16.53 -10.19 27.51
N GLU A 217 16.79 -9.81 28.77
CA GLU A 217 17.45 -10.66 29.75
C GLU A 217 16.67 -11.94 30.07
N MET A 218 15.33 -11.85 30.09
CA MET A 218 14.42 -13.01 30.23
C MET A 218 14.33 -13.86 28.96
N GLY A 219 14.97 -13.46 27.85
CA GLY A 219 14.89 -14.17 26.57
C GLY A 219 13.51 -14.14 25.88
N VAL A 220 12.61 -13.21 26.30
CA VAL A 220 11.26 -13.10 25.78
C VAL A 220 11.27 -12.56 24.35
N LYS A 221 10.54 -13.23 23.46
CA LYS A 221 10.41 -12.84 22.05
C LYS A 221 8.97 -12.48 21.70
N SER A 222 8.81 -11.57 20.77
CA SER A 222 7.51 -11.26 20.16
C SER A 222 7.01 -12.45 19.35
N TYR A 223 5.74 -12.43 18.95
CA TYR A 223 5.15 -13.46 18.09
C TYR A 223 5.89 -13.65 16.75
N LYS A 224 6.71 -12.68 16.32
CA LYS A 224 7.59 -12.78 15.13
C LYS A 224 8.98 -13.34 15.45
N GLY A 225 9.23 -13.80 16.68
CA GLY A 225 10.53 -14.30 17.13
C GLY A 225 11.58 -13.21 17.33
N GLN A 226 11.22 -11.93 17.25
CA GLN A 226 12.11 -10.78 17.45
C GLN A 226 12.07 -10.30 18.91
N HIS A 227 13.12 -9.59 19.34
CA HIS A 227 13.11 -8.91 20.63
C HIS A 227 12.03 -7.83 20.71
N PHE A 228 11.52 -7.60 21.91
CA PHE A 228 10.63 -6.48 22.17
C PHE A 228 11.42 -5.18 22.13
N GLY A 229 11.05 -4.30 21.19
CA GLY A 229 11.57 -2.93 21.18
C GLY A 229 10.66 -1.97 21.96
N ASN A 230 11.22 -0.86 22.36
CA ASN A 230 10.54 0.23 23.06
C ASN A 230 9.19 0.64 22.39
N THR A 231 9.17 0.69 21.05
CA THR A 231 7.94 1.00 20.30
C THR A 231 6.85 -0.03 20.53
N SER A 232 7.19 -1.33 20.54
CA SER A 232 6.24 -2.42 20.77
C SER A 232 5.66 -2.36 22.19
N ILE A 233 6.49 -2.08 23.19
CA ILE A 233 6.06 -1.91 24.59
C ILE A 233 5.08 -0.72 24.70
N ARG A 234 5.39 0.40 24.08
CA ARG A 234 4.49 1.57 24.04
C ARG A 234 3.17 1.30 23.33
N GLN A 235 3.19 0.46 22.27
CA GLN A 235 1.98 0.03 21.58
C GLN A 235 1.13 -0.88 22.46
N ILE A 236 1.74 -1.83 23.19
CA ILE A 236 1.04 -2.69 24.17
C ILE A 236 0.35 -1.83 25.23
N LEU A 237 1.08 -0.91 25.86
CA LEU A 237 0.53 0.02 26.87
C LEU A 237 -0.57 0.95 26.35
N GLY A 238 -0.70 1.14 25.05
CA GLY A 238 -1.72 1.99 24.42
C GLY A 238 -2.87 1.24 23.78
N ASN A 239 -2.85 -0.09 23.80
CA ASN A 239 -3.85 -0.86 23.07
C ASN A 239 -5.00 -1.29 23.98
N ILE A 240 -6.16 -0.68 23.77
CA ILE A 240 -7.39 -0.96 24.55
C ILE A 240 -7.88 -2.39 24.43
N THR A 241 -7.45 -3.15 23.43
CA THR A 241 -7.84 -4.54 23.25
C THR A 241 -7.49 -5.42 24.46
N TYR A 242 -6.46 -5.05 25.21
CA TYR A 242 -6.11 -5.79 26.43
C TYR A 242 -7.14 -5.70 27.55
N THR A 243 -8.09 -4.77 27.46
CA THR A 243 -9.18 -4.60 28.42
C THR A 243 -10.45 -5.38 28.06
N GLY A 244 -10.39 -6.31 27.10
CA GLY A 244 -11.57 -7.05 26.65
C GLY A 244 -12.44 -6.29 25.64
N ASN A 245 -12.04 -5.11 25.23
CA ASN A 245 -12.80 -4.23 24.35
C ASN A 245 -12.09 -4.03 23.02
N LEU A 246 -12.86 -3.73 21.97
CA LEU A 246 -12.32 -3.43 20.65
C LEU A 246 -12.65 -1.99 20.24
N LEU A 247 -11.69 -1.31 19.65
CA LEU A 247 -11.87 0.00 19.03
C LEU A 247 -11.55 -0.12 17.54
N PHE A 248 -12.55 0.09 16.70
CA PHE A 248 -12.41 0.05 15.25
C PHE A 248 -12.27 1.45 14.65
N GLN A 249 -11.81 1.49 13.41
CA GLN A 249 -11.60 2.73 12.64
C GLN A 249 -10.59 3.68 13.29
N LYS A 250 -9.54 3.11 13.93
CA LYS A 250 -8.38 3.88 14.44
C LYS A 250 -7.60 4.55 13.33
N GLU A 251 -7.65 3.97 12.14
CA GLU A 251 -6.99 4.45 10.92
C GLU A 251 -7.94 4.37 9.74
N TYR A 252 -7.68 5.17 8.73
CA TYR A 252 -8.42 5.14 7.46
C TYR A 252 -7.52 5.48 6.27
N VAL A 253 -7.88 4.96 5.09
CA VAL A 253 -7.23 5.30 3.83
C VAL A 253 -7.88 6.57 3.30
N ALA A 254 -7.12 7.67 3.28
CA ALA A 254 -7.62 8.98 2.86
C ALA A 254 -7.83 9.03 1.34
N ASP A 255 -6.89 8.50 0.58
CA ASP A 255 -6.92 8.51 -0.88
C ASP A 255 -6.81 7.10 -1.43
N PRO A 256 -7.79 6.63 -2.23
CA PRO A 256 -7.81 5.29 -2.81
C PRO A 256 -6.64 4.98 -3.74
N ILE A 257 -6.08 6.01 -4.37
CA ILE A 257 -5.01 5.87 -5.37
C ILE A 257 -3.67 5.64 -4.68
N SER A 258 -3.31 6.51 -3.75
CA SER A 258 -2.03 6.41 -3.02
C SER A 258 -2.05 5.35 -1.92
N LYS A 259 -3.23 4.89 -1.50
CA LYS A 259 -3.46 3.90 -0.43
C LYS A 259 -2.79 4.25 0.90
N LYS A 260 -2.46 5.52 1.13
CA LYS A 260 -1.83 5.98 2.37
C LYS A 260 -2.84 5.96 3.52
N SER A 261 -2.52 5.21 4.57
CA SER A 261 -3.27 5.20 5.82
C SER A 261 -2.97 6.45 6.65
N ARG A 262 -4.00 6.96 7.33
CA ARG A 262 -3.91 8.06 8.32
C ARG A 262 -4.57 7.65 9.61
N ILE A 263 -4.00 8.09 10.72
CA ILE A 263 -4.61 7.91 12.05
C ILE A 263 -5.88 8.76 12.09
N ASN A 264 -6.98 8.15 12.49
CA ASN A 264 -8.25 8.83 12.73
C ASN A 264 -8.18 9.58 14.06
N ARG A 265 -8.22 10.91 13.98
CA ARG A 265 -8.20 11.81 15.15
C ARG A 265 -9.58 12.40 15.45
N GLY A 266 -10.64 11.86 14.86
CA GLY A 266 -12.02 12.33 14.94
C GLY A 266 -12.60 12.74 13.60
N GLU A 267 -11.86 12.58 12.47
CA GLU A 267 -12.36 12.88 11.13
C GLU A 267 -13.46 11.90 10.69
N LEU A 268 -13.40 10.66 11.18
CA LEU A 268 -14.41 9.64 10.92
C LEU A 268 -14.92 9.04 12.24
N PRO A 269 -16.17 8.54 12.29
CA PRO A 269 -16.68 7.83 13.44
C PRO A 269 -15.78 6.66 13.83
N GLN A 270 -15.55 6.47 15.14
CA GLN A 270 -14.90 5.28 15.68
C GLN A 270 -15.96 4.41 16.34
N TYR A 271 -15.76 3.09 16.33
CA TYR A 271 -16.70 2.13 16.90
C TYR A 271 -16.04 1.42 18.07
N PHE A 272 -16.57 1.66 19.26
CA PHE A 272 -16.11 1.01 20.48
C PHE A 272 -17.06 -0.13 20.82
N VAL A 273 -16.51 -1.33 20.98
CA VAL A 273 -17.27 -2.55 21.29
C VAL A 273 -16.77 -3.12 22.60
N GLU A 274 -17.66 -3.23 23.56
CA GLU A 274 -17.34 -3.68 24.90
C GLU A 274 -17.49 -5.19 25.04
N ASN A 275 -16.70 -5.77 25.96
CA ASN A 275 -16.80 -7.17 26.40
C ASN A 275 -16.79 -8.19 25.25
N THR A 276 -15.89 -7.99 24.30
CA THR A 276 -15.75 -8.88 23.13
C THR A 276 -14.94 -10.13 23.42
N HIS A 277 -14.10 -10.10 24.47
CA HIS A 277 -13.23 -11.19 24.88
C HIS A 277 -12.77 -10.97 26.34
N GLU A 278 -12.15 -11.98 26.94
CA GLU A 278 -11.61 -11.91 28.28
C GLU A 278 -10.46 -10.90 28.37
N ALA A 279 -10.48 -10.06 29.42
CA ALA A 279 -9.49 -9.03 29.62
C ALA A 279 -8.20 -9.58 30.27
N ILE A 280 -7.04 -9.25 29.68
CA ILE A 280 -5.73 -9.49 30.34
C ILE A 280 -5.47 -8.42 31.40
N ILE A 281 -5.88 -7.17 31.14
CA ILE A 281 -5.66 -5.99 31.98
C ILE A 281 -7.02 -5.38 32.36
N PRO A 282 -7.27 -5.14 33.65
CA PRO A 282 -8.47 -4.43 34.08
C PRO A 282 -8.55 -3.03 33.48
N MET A 283 -9.77 -2.53 33.21
CA MET A 283 -9.98 -1.22 32.61
C MET A 283 -9.39 -0.09 33.46
N GLU A 284 -9.48 -0.20 34.79
CA GLU A 284 -8.95 0.78 35.74
C GLU A 284 -7.44 0.92 35.61
N VAL A 285 -6.73 -0.21 35.45
CA VAL A 285 -5.27 -0.22 35.27
C VAL A 285 -4.89 0.41 33.94
N TYR A 286 -5.64 0.08 32.87
CA TYR A 286 -5.43 0.71 31.57
C TYR A 286 -5.64 2.23 31.62
N GLN A 287 -6.72 2.68 32.25
CA GLN A 287 -7.00 4.13 32.41
C GLN A 287 -5.91 4.83 33.22
N ALA A 288 -5.43 4.22 34.32
CA ALA A 288 -4.33 4.75 35.10
C ALA A 288 -3.05 4.90 34.28
N VAL A 289 -2.74 3.90 33.43
CA VAL A 289 -1.60 3.96 32.50
C VAL A 289 -1.79 5.09 31.47
N GLN A 290 -3.00 5.27 30.90
CA GLN A 290 -3.23 6.38 29.95
C GLN A 290 -3.10 7.76 30.63
N ALA A 291 -3.62 7.92 31.83
CA ALA A 291 -3.48 9.14 32.62
C ALA A 291 -2.00 9.46 32.91
N GLU A 292 -1.22 8.45 33.30
CA GLU A 292 0.22 8.61 33.51
C GLU A 292 0.97 8.94 32.21
N LYS A 293 0.57 8.34 31.07
CA LYS A 293 1.13 8.70 29.75
C LYS A 293 0.83 10.15 29.39
N ALA A 294 -0.39 10.63 29.64
CA ALA A 294 -0.79 12.01 29.39
C ALA A 294 0.03 12.96 30.28
N ARG A 295 0.12 12.66 31.57
CA ARG A 295 0.92 13.42 32.54
C ARG A 295 2.40 13.54 32.12
N ARG A 296 3.02 12.40 31.70
CA ARG A 296 4.41 12.41 31.20
C ARG A 296 4.57 13.23 29.94
N ARG A 297 3.55 13.26 29.05
CA ARG A 297 3.59 14.05 27.82
C ARG A 297 3.55 15.55 28.09
N GLU A 298 2.78 15.99 29.07
CA GLU A 298 2.73 17.41 29.49
C GLU A 298 4.09 17.92 29.98
N LEU A 299 4.95 17.04 30.46
CA LEU A 299 6.31 17.36 30.90
C LEU A 299 7.30 17.61 29.75
N GLY A 300 6.87 17.41 28.49
CA GLY A 300 7.65 17.68 27.29
C GLY A 300 8.78 16.69 27.03
N ALA A 301 9.83 17.13 26.34
CA ALA A 301 10.96 16.30 25.91
C ALA A 301 11.64 15.54 27.06
N LEU A 302 11.49 16.01 28.26
CA LEU A 302 12.06 15.43 29.51
C LEU A 302 11.37 14.13 29.96
N ALA A 303 10.14 13.90 29.53
CA ALA A 303 9.37 12.69 29.89
C ALA A 303 9.96 11.41 29.33
N ASN A 304 10.80 11.50 28.33
CA ASN A 304 11.42 10.36 27.63
C ASN A 304 12.89 10.13 28.00
N TRP A 305 13.47 10.94 28.87
CA TRP A 305 14.94 11.06 29.01
C TRP A 305 15.50 10.37 30.25
N SER A 306 14.74 9.58 30.99
CA SER A 306 15.33 9.09 32.23
C SER A 306 15.41 7.56 32.30
N ILE A 307 16.64 7.09 32.21
CA ILE A 307 17.12 5.84 32.81
C ILE A 307 16.99 5.90 34.36
N ASN A 308 16.75 7.09 34.92
CA ASN A 308 16.71 7.38 36.37
C ASN A 308 15.33 7.92 36.78
N THR A 309 14.24 7.27 36.45
CA THR A 309 12.95 7.58 37.05
C THR A 309 12.91 7.19 38.52
N SER A 310 12.51 8.11 39.36
CA SER A 310 12.20 7.85 40.78
C SER A 310 10.73 8.15 41.05
N CYS A 311 10.23 7.73 42.21
CA CYS A 311 8.86 8.04 42.65
C CYS A 311 8.55 9.55 42.66
N PHE A 312 9.56 10.40 42.71
CA PHE A 312 9.46 11.85 42.70
C PHE A 312 9.60 12.49 41.31
N THR A 313 9.98 11.71 40.31
CA THR A 313 10.15 12.25 38.95
C THR A 313 8.86 12.92 38.48
N SER A 314 8.98 14.20 38.09
CA SER A 314 7.88 15.07 37.64
C SER A 314 6.81 15.42 38.69
N LYS A 315 6.91 14.94 39.93
CA LYS A 315 5.97 15.27 41.00
C LYS A 315 6.40 16.50 41.80
N ILE A 316 7.70 16.83 41.80
CA ILE A 316 8.21 18.01 42.50
C ILE A 316 8.11 19.21 41.54
N LYS A 317 7.33 20.22 41.93
CA LYS A 317 7.13 21.44 41.16
C LYS A 317 7.63 22.66 41.93
N CYS A 318 8.18 23.63 41.22
CA CYS A 318 8.57 24.92 41.78
C CYS A 318 7.34 25.68 42.25
N GLY A 319 7.27 26.07 43.52
CA GLY A 319 6.16 26.85 44.08
C GLY A 319 6.00 28.26 43.48
N ARG A 320 7.03 28.78 42.81
CA ARG A 320 7.01 30.10 42.17
C ARG A 320 6.53 30.08 40.73
N CYS A 321 7.03 29.13 39.92
CA CYS A 321 6.78 29.12 38.47
C CYS A 321 6.07 27.85 37.95
N GLY A 322 5.72 26.91 38.82
CA GLY A 322 5.03 25.66 38.46
C GLY A 322 5.86 24.66 37.64
N LYS A 323 7.10 24.98 37.25
CA LYS A 323 7.96 24.09 36.49
C LYS A 323 8.40 22.88 37.33
N SER A 324 8.49 21.73 36.70
CA SER A 324 8.95 20.50 37.33
C SER A 324 10.47 20.53 37.54
N TYR A 325 10.90 20.05 38.70
CA TYR A 325 12.33 19.82 38.96
C TYR A 325 12.81 18.55 38.25
N GLN A 326 14.07 18.59 37.83
CA GLN A 326 14.74 17.45 37.21
C GLN A 326 15.74 16.82 38.16
N ARG A 327 15.72 15.50 38.23
CA ARG A 327 16.75 14.77 38.94
C ARG A 327 18.03 14.74 38.10
N SER A 328 19.13 15.20 38.67
CA SER A 328 20.46 15.13 38.06
C SER A 328 21.44 14.46 39.02
N ASN A 329 22.17 13.46 38.55
CA ASN A 329 23.25 12.85 39.30
C ASN A 329 24.56 13.56 38.91
N ARG A 330 25.25 14.10 39.87
CA ARG A 330 26.55 14.77 39.67
C ARG A 330 27.61 14.10 40.51
N LYS A 331 28.80 13.98 39.97
CA LYS A 331 29.98 13.58 40.72
C LYS A 331 30.43 14.71 41.64
N GLY A 332 30.86 14.38 42.86
CA GLY A 332 31.35 15.36 43.79
C GLY A 332 32.59 16.08 43.27
N ARG A 333 32.66 17.40 43.44
CA ARG A 333 33.87 18.18 43.08
C ARG A 333 35.06 17.87 43.96
N LYS A 334 34.82 17.53 45.23
CA LYS A 334 35.89 17.23 46.23
C LYS A 334 36.18 15.74 46.31
N ASP A 335 35.23 14.89 46.00
CA ASP A 335 35.38 13.44 45.96
C ASP A 335 34.76 12.89 44.68
N PRO A 336 35.56 12.46 43.67
CA PRO A 336 35.10 11.89 42.42
C PRO A 336 34.29 10.61 42.55
N ASN A 337 34.38 9.90 43.68
CA ASN A 337 33.63 8.68 43.96
C ASN A 337 32.29 8.95 44.62
N ALA A 338 32.06 10.16 45.09
CA ALA A 338 30.78 10.54 45.70
C ALA A 338 29.77 10.98 44.58
N ASN A 339 28.63 10.30 44.51
CA ASN A 339 27.53 10.64 43.61
C ASN A 339 26.47 11.40 44.40
N TYR A 340 26.18 12.63 43.98
CA TYR A 340 25.13 13.43 44.57
C TYR A 340 23.92 13.48 43.65
N THR A 341 22.74 13.22 44.21
CA THR A 341 21.46 13.41 43.49
C THR A 341 20.93 14.81 43.82
N ILE A 342 20.70 15.62 42.80
CA ILE A 342 20.14 16.96 42.89
C ILE A 342 18.79 16.98 42.12
N TRP A 343 17.84 17.75 42.64
CA TRP A 343 16.52 17.95 42.03
C TRP A 343 16.39 19.38 41.49
#